data_0a1f0a51fff8403f9d1e83521bbc24a9
#
_entry.id   0a1f0a51fff8403f9d1e83521bbc24a9
#
_cell.length_a   1.000
_cell.length_b   1.000
_cell.length_c   1.000
_cell.angle_alpha   90.00
_cell.angle_beta   90.00
_cell.angle_gamma   90.00
#
_symmetry.space_group_name_H-M   'P 1'
#
loop_
_entity.id
_entity.type
_entity.pdbx_description
1 polymer ?
#
loop_
_entity_poly.entity_id
_entity_poly.type
_entity_poly.pdbx_seq_one_letter_code
_entity_poly.pdbx_strand_id
1 'polypeptide(L)'
;MKNLGIPDKVSIETESKIEGDAKVRFEKSDSSLCVYISSKLEKPRFVTLTWYTETDVDAMFLGDTWERSYGDLAWEKLSSEFVAPWYFLCNHDDVITAVGVKVRPNAFVSFTVTPTEVSATLDLRNGGSGVELGGRELLAAEFVWKKYSGPLFDALSDFCGVMCDDPLPLEQPIYGGNNWYYAYGKSSKDEILNDALYQSKLAGDADNRPFMVIDDGWQINEHMGPWIANEYFGDMAEIATQMKKMGVRPGVWVRFLDDANEVIPNEWRLPERGSEKAKLDPTVPQVKDYIASVIKTINKWGFELIKHDFTFFDIFGAYSFDFSKKKVGYDGWNFHDRTKTNAEILKELYKLILDCAEDSLVLGCNTVSHLSAGLVHIYRIGDDTSGIDWQRVCKYGVNTLAFRLAQHKKFYAVDADCVGIKDIPWNDNVKWLDLLASSGTPLFVSLPKDSLDSEQFSIMQQAYKRASFQEDVLVPIDWEENKVPSVWSVNGEIKHFDWNYTDTQK
;
A
#
# COMPACT_ATOMS: atom_id res chain seq x y z
N MET A 1 0.85 -21.81 20.00
CA MET A 1 2.19 -21.22 19.70
C MET A 1 2.76 -20.59 20.97
N LYS A 2 4.07 -20.79 21.28
CA LYS A 2 4.75 -20.09 22.39
C LYS A 2 5.02 -18.62 22.02
N ASN A 3 5.18 -17.76 23.04
CA ASN A 3 5.67 -16.40 22.80
C ASN A 3 7.06 -16.45 22.17
N LEU A 4 7.32 -15.60 21.18
CA LEU A 4 8.64 -15.47 20.61
C LEU A 4 9.60 -14.95 21.69
N GLY A 5 10.74 -15.60 21.81
CA GLY A 5 11.83 -15.21 22.70
C GLY A 5 13.11 -15.02 21.89
N ILE A 6 14.24 -15.19 22.52
CA ILE A 6 15.49 -15.35 21.80
C ILE A 6 15.34 -16.60 20.88
N PRO A 7 15.71 -16.52 19.59
CA PRO A 7 15.57 -17.65 18.68
C PRO A 7 16.46 -18.82 19.08
N ASP A 8 15.99 -20.04 18.84
CA ASP A 8 16.74 -21.27 19.11
C ASP A 8 17.91 -21.46 18.12
N LYS A 9 17.76 -20.91 16.90
CA LYS A 9 18.79 -20.98 15.85
C LYS A 9 18.83 -19.67 15.08
N VAL A 10 20.05 -19.26 14.71
CA VAL A 10 20.35 -18.11 13.86
C VAL A 10 21.23 -18.55 12.72
N SER A 11 20.90 -18.18 11.50
CA SER A 11 21.76 -18.35 10.33
C SER A 11 21.91 -17.02 9.58
N ILE A 12 23.12 -16.78 9.07
CA ILE A 12 23.46 -15.59 8.30
C ILE A 12 23.94 -16.06 6.92
N GLU A 13 23.34 -15.51 5.88
CA GLU A 13 23.81 -15.64 4.50
C GLU A 13 24.50 -14.34 4.09
N THR A 14 25.72 -14.45 3.57
CA THR A 14 26.52 -13.32 3.07
C THR A 14 26.86 -13.50 1.61
N GLU A 15 27.25 -12.42 0.93
CA GLU A 15 27.63 -12.46 -0.49
C GLU A 15 28.98 -13.19 -0.72
N SER A 16 29.88 -13.13 0.25
CA SER A 16 31.21 -13.74 0.19
C SER A 16 31.33 -14.91 1.16
N LYS A 17 32.04 -15.96 0.75
CA LYS A 17 32.37 -17.12 1.60
C LYS A 17 33.62 -16.88 2.49
N ILE A 18 33.89 -15.65 2.86
CA ILE A 18 34.99 -15.29 3.78
C ILE A 18 34.53 -15.63 5.22
N GLU A 19 35.39 -16.13 6.09
CA GLU A 19 35.07 -16.40 7.49
C GLU A 19 34.51 -15.12 8.15
N GLY A 20 33.33 -15.27 8.75
CA GLY A 20 32.40 -14.25 9.00
C GLY A 20 32.72 -13.31 10.15
N ASP A 21 32.63 -12.01 9.86
CA ASP A 21 32.55 -10.97 10.88
C ASP A 21 31.11 -10.48 11.11
N ALA A 22 30.14 -11.00 10.36
CA ALA A 22 28.74 -10.67 10.55
C ALA A 22 28.19 -11.23 11.87
N LYS A 23 27.55 -10.37 12.65
CA LYS A 23 27.04 -10.68 14.00
C LYS A 23 25.58 -10.27 14.12
N VAL A 24 24.83 -11.07 14.89
CA VAL A 24 23.47 -10.76 15.31
C VAL A 24 23.46 -10.56 16.83
N ARG A 25 22.87 -9.46 17.27
CA ARG A 25 22.66 -9.14 18.69
C ARG A 25 21.17 -8.92 18.94
N PHE A 26 20.72 -9.33 20.10
CA PHE A 26 19.33 -9.24 20.51
C PHE A 26 19.17 -8.34 21.74
N GLU A 27 18.10 -7.54 21.75
CA GLU A 27 17.58 -6.89 22.96
C GLU A 27 16.12 -7.30 23.12
N LYS A 28 15.82 -7.97 24.23
CA LYS A 28 14.50 -8.54 24.52
C LYS A 28 13.80 -7.76 25.60
N SER A 29 12.50 -7.49 25.39
CA SER A 29 11.53 -7.08 26.41
C SER A 29 10.48 -8.17 26.63
N ASP A 30 9.46 -7.88 27.43
CA ASP A 30 8.33 -8.83 27.67
C ASP A 30 7.48 -9.08 26.40
N SER A 31 7.37 -8.09 25.50
CA SER A 31 6.51 -8.11 24.33
C SER A 31 7.21 -7.80 23.01
N SER A 32 8.53 -7.58 23.04
CA SER A 32 9.30 -7.30 21.83
C SER A 32 10.70 -7.90 21.83
N LEU A 33 11.28 -8.00 20.62
CA LEU A 33 12.64 -8.45 20.37
C LEU A 33 13.27 -7.59 19.29
N CYS A 34 14.20 -6.73 19.67
CA CYS A 34 15.02 -5.97 18.72
C CYS A 34 16.17 -6.85 18.20
N VAL A 35 16.35 -6.85 16.88
CA VAL A 35 17.39 -7.61 16.19
C VAL A 35 18.35 -6.65 15.52
N TYR A 36 19.58 -6.66 16.01
CA TYR A 36 20.68 -5.82 15.52
C TYR A 36 21.66 -6.67 14.72
N ILE A 37 22.11 -6.14 13.59
CA ILE A 37 23.05 -6.80 12.70
C ILE A 37 24.23 -5.87 12.46
N SER A 38 25.45 -6.39 12.53
CA SER A 38 26.66 -5.67 12.23
C SER A 38 27.63 -6.54 11.43
N SER A 39 28.35 -5.92 10.53
CA SER A 39 29.46 -6.50 9.80
C SER A 39 30.39 -5.41 9.34
N LYS A 40 31.69 -5.65 9.37
CA LYS A 40 32.70 -4.71 8.92
C LYS A 40 33.18 -5.01 7.49
N LEU A 41 33.31 -6.29 7.15
CA LEU A 41 33.88 -6.75 5.89
C LEU A 41 32.87 -7.54 5.05
N GLU A 42 32.10 -8.40 5.70
CA GLU A 42 31.09 -9.20 5.00
C GLU A 42 29.91 -8.35 4.56
N LYS A 43 29.23 -8.79 3.52
CA LYS A 43 28.02 -8.18 2.99
C LYS A 43 26.83 -9.10 3.27
N PRO A 44 26.11 -8.91 4.39
CA PRO A 44 24.95 -9.71 4.73
C PRO A 44 23.85 -9.58 3.67
N ARG A 45 23.21 -10.70 3.35
CA ARG A 45 22.05 -10.79 2.45
C ARG A 45 20.80 -11.15 3.22
N PHE A 46 20.86 -12.25 3.97
CA PHE A 46 19.73 -12.75 4.76
C PHE A 46 20.17 -13.16 6.14
N VAL A 47 19.31 -12.89 7.11
CA VAL A 47 19.40 -13.46 8.46
C VAL A 47 18.10 -14.21 8.73
N THR A 48 18.21 -15.51 9.07
CA THR A 48 17.06 -16.32 9.43
C THR A 48 17.12 -16.67 10.92
N LEU A 49 16.04 -16.34 11.61
CA LEU A 49 15.81 -16.65 13.02
C LEU A 49 14.79 -17.78 13.10
N THR A 50 15.07 -18.84 13.86
CA THR A 50 14.18 -20.00 13.98
C THR A 50 13.84 -20.25 15.44
N TRP A 51 12.56 -20.46 15.72
CA TRP A 51 12.03 -20.89 17.00
C TRP A 51 11.36 -22.27 16.85
N TYR A 52 11.82 -23.24 17.62
CA TYR A 52 11.19 -24.56 17.63
C TYR A 52 9.94 -24.52 18.52
N THR A 53 8.79 -24.73 17.90
CA THR A 53 7.49 -24.68 18.56
C THR A 53 6.49 -25.57 17.81
N GLU A 54 5.72 -26.35 18.53
CA GLU A 54 4.61 -27.08 17.94
C GLU A 54 3.49 -26.11 17.55
N THR A 55 2.96 -26.29 16.35
CA THR A 55 1.85 -25.54 15.79
C THR A 55 0.78 -26.53 15.36
N ASP A 56 -0.45 -26.32 15.81
CA ASP A 56 -1.55 -27.19 15.44
C ASP A 56 -1.88 -27.06 13.95
N VAL A 57 -2.08 -28.21 13.30
CA VAL A 57 -2.40 -28.26 11.86
C VAL A 57 -3.81 -27.78 11.54
N ASP A 58 -4.72 -27.79 12.54
CA ASP A 58 -6.08 -27.25 12.39
C ASP A 58 -6.18 -25.75 12.64
N ALA A 59 -5.10 -25.10 13.08
CA ALA A 59 -5.05 -23.66 13.25
C ALA A 59 -5.23 -22.93 11.91
N MET A 60 -5.95 -21.81 11.97
CA MET A 60 -6.17 -20.92 10.84
C MET A 60 -5.16 -19.77 10.88
N PHE A 61 -4.61 -19.43 9.74
CA PHE A 61 -3.61 -18.38 9.59
C PHE A 61 -4.07 -17.28 8.65
N LEU A 62 -3.77 -16.04 9.02
CA LEU A 62 -3.93 -14.88 8.17
C LEU A 62 -2.58 -14.13 8.11
N GLY A 63 -2.13 -13.79 6.91
CA GLY A 63 -0.98 -12.92 6.68
C GLY A 63 -1.34 -11.74 5.80
N ASP A 64 -0.31 -10.99 5.37
CA ASP A 64 -0.46 -9.86 4.46
C ASP A 64 0.44 -10.01 3.23
N THR A 65 0.56 -8.98 2.42
CA THR A 65 1.38 -8.90 1.21
C THR A 65 2.45 -7.81 1.33
N TRP A 66 3.43 -7.81 0.41
CA TRP A 66 4.51 -6.81 0.42
C TRP A 66 4.04 -5.40 0.04
N GLU A 67 3.14 -5.33 -0.93
CA GLU A 67 2.54 -4.09 -1.43
C GLU A 67 1.01 -4.17 -1.37
N ARG A 68 0.29 -3.60 -2.33
CA ARG A 68 -1.15 -3.79 -2.50
C ARG A 68 -1.49 -5.28 -2.68
N SER A 69 -2.69 -5.69 -2.27
CA SER A 69 -3.17 -7.06 -2.45
C SER A 69 -3.68 -7.28 -3.88
N TYR A 70 -3.54 -8.49 -4.36
CA TYR A 70 -4.05 -8.92 -5.66
C TYR A 70 -5.27 -9.85 -5.53
N GLY A 71 -6.06 -9.65 -4.45
CA GLY A 71 -7.29 -10.40 -4.18
C GLY A 71 -7.04 -11.85 -3.75
N ASP A 72 -5.90 -12.09 -3.11
CA ASP A 72 -5.43 -13.39 -2.64
C ASP A 72 -5.41 -13.53 -1.11
N LEU A 73 -5.88 -12.51 -0.38
CA LEU A 73 -5.96 -12.58 1.07
C LEU A 73 -7.09 -13.51 1.52
N ALA A 74 -6.76 -14.38 2.45
CA ALA A 74 -7.67 -15.37 3.03
C ALA A 74 -7.13 -15.91 4.35
N TRP A 75 -8.03 -16.46 5.18
CA TRP A 75 -7.65 -17.36 6.24
C TRP A 75 -7.32 -18.72 5.64
N GLU A 76 -6.18 -19.30 6.01
CA GLU A 76 -5.67 -20.55 5.46
C GLU A 76 -5.30 -21.53 6.56
N LYS A 77 -5.59 -22.82 6.35
CA LYS A 77 -5.06 -23.87 7.21
C LYS A 77 -3.58 -24.13 6.92
N LEU A 78 -2.86 -24.58 7.94
CA LEU A 78 -1.48 -25.00 7.76
C LEU A 78 -1.43 -26.30 6.94
N SER A 79 -0.95 -26.21 5.69
CA SER A 79 -0.73 -27.39 4.85
C SER A 79 0.62 -28.06 5.18
N SER A 80 1.70 -27.65 4.55
CA SER A 80 3.09 -28.02 4.90
C SER A 80 3.84 -26.84 5.50
N GLU A 81 3.59 -25.67 4.96
CA GLU A 81 4.10 -24.39 5.45
C GLU A 81 3.06 -23.28 5.17
N PHE A 82 3.07 -22.25 6.00
CA PHE A 82 2.40 -20.98 5.79
C PHE A 82 3.47 -19.89 5.72
N VAL A 83 3.35 -18.97 4.76
CA VAL A 83 4.31 -17.87 4.56
C VAL A 83 3.58 -16.54 4.54
N ALA A 84 4.03 -15.60 5.36
CA ALA A 84 3.49 -14.25 5.39
C ALA A 84 4.59 -13.18 5.42
N PRO A 85 4.50 -12.13 4.59
CA PRO A 85 5.23 -10.90 4.81
C PRO A 85 4.85 -10.23 6.13
N TRP A 86 5.83 -9.74 6.85
CA TRP A 86 5.89 -8.79 7.96
C TRP A 86 4.96 -9.00 9.17
N TYR A 87 3.80 -9.70 9.06
CA TYR A 87 3.01 -10.18 10.19
C TYR A 87 2.12 -11.36 9.81
N PHE A 88 1.64 -12.06 10.82
CA PHE A 88 0.58 -13.04 10.70
C PHE A 88 -0.23 -13.16 12.01
N LEU A 89 -1.47 -13.63 11.88
CA LEU A 89 -2.31 -14.09 12.94
C LEU A 89 -2.47 -15.62 12.84
N CYS A 90 -2.53 -16.27 14.00
CA CYS A 90 -2.86 -17.69 14.14
C CYS A 90 -4.05 -17.79 15.08
N ASN A 91 -5.18 -18.31 14.59
CA ASN A 91 -6.39 -18.56 15.37
C ASN A 91 -6.53 -20.05 15.63
N HIS A 92 -6.61 -20.45 16.90
CA HIS A 92 -6.82 -21.84 17.32
C HIS A 92 -7.48 -21.87 18.70
N ASP A 93 -8.59 -22.63 18.85
CA ASP A 93 -9.33 -22.80 20.12
C ASP A 93 -9.66 -21.46 20.81
N ASP A 94 -10.22 -20.51 20.08
CA ASP A 94 -10.57 -19.15 20.55
C ASP A 94 -9.40 -18.32 21.09
N VAL A 95 -8.16 -18.77 20.84
CA VAL A 95 -6.93 -18.04 21.15
C VAL A 95 -6.31 -17.54 19.85
N ILE A 96 -6.21 -16.22 19.74
CA ILE A 96 -5.56 -15.57 18.62
C ILE A 96 -4.14 -15.20 19.05
N THR A 97 -3.13 -15.70 18.33
CA THR A 97 -1.74 -15.29 18.49
C THR A 97 -1.35 -14.45 17.31
N ALA A 98 -1.03 -13.17 17.54
CA ALA A 98 -0.52 -12.26 16.54
C ALA A 98 1.00 -12.10 16.69
N VAL A 99 1.72 -12.15 15.58
CA VAL A 99 3.17 -12.02 15.50
C VAL A 99 3.51 -11.13 14.30
N GLY A 100 4.38 -10.16 14.50
CA GLY A 100 4.79 -9.25 13.42
C GLY A 100 6.04 -8.47 13.75
N VAL A 101 6.31 -7.47 12.95
CA VAL A 101 7.37 -6.49 13.22
C VAL A 101 6.78 -5.09 13.31
N LYS A 102 7.40 -4.22 14.11
CA LYS A 102 7.12 -2.78 14.06
C LYS A 102 7.24 -2.30 12.61
N VAL A 103 6.34 -1.43 12.19
CA VAL A 103 6.37 -0.86 10.83
C VAL A 103 7.68 -0.12 10.58
N ARG A 104 8.04 0.00 9.31
CA ARG A 104 9.30 0.64 8.87
C ARG A 104 10.57 -0.02 9.42
N PRO A 105 10.66 -1.37 9.45
CA PRO A 105 11.93 -2.02 9.77
C PRO A 105 13.01 -1.62 8.75
N ASN A 106 14.27 -1.94 9.05
CA ASN A 106 15.39 -1.73 8.13
C ASN A 106 15.73 -3.00 7.32
N ALA A 107 14.86 -3.99 7.35
CA ALA A 107 14.91 -5.19 6.51
C ALA A 107 13.50 -5.54 6.03
N PHE A 108 13.37 -6.20 4.88
CA PHE A 108 12.12 -6.90 4.58
C PHE A 108 12.06 -8.15 5.45
N VAL A 109 10.96 -8.37 6.13
CA VAL A 109 10.79 -9.51 7.04
C VAL A 109 9.67 -10.41 6.55
N SER A 110 9.95 -11.70 6.37
CA SER A 110 8.94 -12.72 6.11
C SER A 110 8.94 -13.79 7.19
N PHE A 111 7.76 -14.29 7.50
CA PHE A 111 7.57 -15.40 8.42
C PHE A 111 7.26 -16.67 7.64
N THR A 112 7.80 -17.79 8.11
CA THR A 112 7.40 -19.14 7.66
C THR A 112 7.01 -19.93 8.90
N VAL A 113 5.81 -20.52 8.89
CA VAL A 113 5.29 -21.38 9.94
C VAL A 113 5.16 -22.79 9.39
N THR A 114 5.67 -23.75 10.13
CA THR A 114 5.50 -25.19 9.87
C THR A 114 4.92 -25.86 11.12
N PRO A 115 4.54 -27.14 11.10
CA PRO A 115 4.06 -27.83 12.30
C PRO A 115 5.04 -27.84 13.49
N THR A 116 6.36 -27.67 13.24
CA THR A 116 7.40 -27.83 14.26
C THR A 116 8.24 -26.58 14.52
N GLU A 117 8.13 -25.56 13.69
CA GLU A 117 8.91 -24.34 13.85
C GLU A 117 8.22 -23.10 13.26
N VAL A 118 8.58 -21.96 13.81
CA VAL A 118 8.38 -20.64 13.20
C VAL A 118 9.74 -20.07 12.85
N SER A 119 9.89 -19.57 11.65
CA SER A 119 11.09 -18.84 11.26
C SER A 119 10.78 -17.47 10.72
N ALA A 120 11.67 -16.52 10.94
CA ALA A 120 11.63 -15.18 10.36
C ALA A 120 12.89 -14.94 9.54
N THR A 121 12.73 -14.58 8.27
CA THR A 121 13.82 -14.20 7.38
C THR A 121 13.86 -12.69 7.23
N LEU A 122 14.99 -12.09 7.60
CA LEU A 122 15.28 -10.66 7.40
C LEU A 122 16.11 -10.54 6.12
N ASP A 123 15.53 -9.93 5.11
CA ASP A 123 16.21 -9.60 3.84
C ASP A 123 16.91 -8.25 3.97
N LEU A 124 18.22 -8.28 4.03
CA LEU A 124 19.10 -7.12 4.22
C LEU A 124 19.73 -6.64 2.91
N ARG A 125 19.34 -7.21 1.79
CA ARG A 125 19.99 -6.88 0.53
C ARG A 125 19.88 -5.40 0.17
N ASN A 126 20.89 -4.98 -0.59
CA ASN A 126 20.91 -3.76 -1.36
C ASN A 126 20.67 -4.14 -2.83
N GLY A 127 19.51 -3.82 -3.36
CA GLY A 127 19.06 -4.45 -4.61
C GLY A 127 18.95 -5.96 -4.47
N GLY A 128 19.73 -6.70 -5.25
CA GLY A 128 19.85 -8.15 -5.18
C GLY A 128 21.18 -8.64 -4.58
N SER A 129 22.06 -7.72 -4.17
CA SER A 129 23.39 -7.99 -3.60
C SER A 129 23.40 -7.82 -2.08
N GLY A 130 24.50 -8.22 -1.41
CA GLY A 130 24.66 -7.99 0.03
C GLY A 130 24.88 -6.51 0.37
N VAL A 131 24.37 -6.06 1.52
CA VAL A 131 24.54 -4.69 2.01
C VAL A 131 25.94 -4.46 2.61
N GLU A 132 26.54 -3.30 2.36
CA GLU A 132 27.84 -2.89 2.93
C GLU A 132 27.64 -2.11 4.23
N LEU A 133 27.55 -2.82 5.37
CA LEU A 133 27.32 -2.16 6.67
C LEU A 133 28.53 -1.35 7.17
N GLY A 134 29.76 -1.68 6.73
CA GLY A 134 30.97 -0.90 7.07
C GLY A 134 31.27 -0.81 8.56
N GLY A 135 30.76 -1.73 9.37
CA GLY A 135 30.89 -1.76 10.82
C GLY A 135 29.79 -1.03 11.59
N ARG A 136 28.82 -0.37 10.91
CA ARG A 136 27.64 0.16 11.61
C ARG A 136 26.77 -0.98 12.15
N GLU A 137 26.14 -0.75 13.29
CA GLU A 137 25.13 -1.64 13.83
C GLU A 137 23.75 -1.19 13.32
N LEU A 138 23.07 -2.10 12.63
CA LEU A 138 21.74 -1.89 12.04
C LEU A 138 20.69 -2.53 12.94
N LEU A 139 19.75 -1.77 13.49
CA LEU A 139 18.48 -2.32 13.99
C LEU A 139 17.68 -2.80 12.79
N ALA A 140 17.77 -4.09 12.47
CA ALA A 140 17.14 -4.65 11.27
C ALA A 140 15.62 -4.72 11.40
N ALA A 141 15.11 -5.17 12.55
CA ALA A 141 13.69 -5.21 12.89
C ALA A 141 13.47 -5.27 14.40
N GLU A 142 12.31 -4.77 14.84
CA GLU A 142 11.75 -5.03 16.16
C GLU A 142 10.53 -5.95 15.98
N PHE A 143 10.65 -7.18 16.46
CA PHE A 143 9.57 -8.16 16.49
C PHE A 143 8.63 -7.87 17.65
N VAL A 144 7.32 -7.99 17.42
CA VAL A 144 6.27 -7.83 18.43
C VAL A 144 5.30 -8.99 18.34
N TRP A 145 4.70 -9.34 19.48
CA TRP A 145 3.68 -10.42 19.56
C TRP A 145 2.67 -10.12 20.66
N LYS A 146 1.44 -10.56 20.44
CA LYS A 146 0.37 -10.44 21.42
C LYS A 146 -0.63 -11.58 21.28
N LYS A 147 -1.25 -11.99 22.41
CA LYS A 147 -2.35 -12.96 22.43
C LYS A 147 -3.64 -12.27 22.73
N TYR A 148 -4.69 -12.71 22.08
CA TYR A 148 -6.04 -12.17 22.20
C TYR A 148 -7.05 -13.31 22.41
N SER A 149 -8.22 -12.93 22.92
CA SER A 149 -9.46 -13.68 22.90
C SER A 149 -10.57 -12.73 22.44
N GLY A 150 -11.59 -13.24 21.73
CA GLY A 150 -12.68 -12.42 21.21
C GLY A 150 -12.66 -12.27 19.68
N PRO A 151 -13.30 -11.23 19.12
CA PRO A 151 -13.44 -11.09 17.68
C PRO A 151 -12.09 -10.93 16.95
N LEU A 152 -11.94 -11.67 15.86
CA LEU A 152 -10.70 -11.67 15.06
C LEU A 152 -10.38 -10.29 14.46
N PHE A 153 -11.39 -9.56 14.01
CA PHE A 153 -11.20 -8.24 13.45
C PHE A 153 -10.66 -7.23 14.49
N ASP A 154 -11.20 -7.28 15.72
CA ASP A 154 -10.74 -6.42 16.82
C ASP A 154 -9.29 -6.74 17.21
N ALA A 155 -8.96 -8.04 17.26
CA ALA A 155 -7.60 -8.51 17.53
C ALA A 155 -6.61 -8.01 16.47
N LEU A 156 -6.96 -8.11 15.18
CA LEU A 156 -6.15 -7.61 14.09
C LEU A 156 -6.00 -6.09 14.16
N SER A 157 -7.09 -5.35 14.40
CA SER A 157 -7.06 -3.88 14.51
C SER A 157 -6.20 -3.40 15.68
N ASP A 158 -6.31 -4.05 16.86
CA ASP A 158 -5.44 -3.73 17.99
C ASP A 158 -3.99 -4.06 17.69
N PHE A 159 -3.72 -5.21 17.04
CA PHE A 159 -2.35 -5.59 16.70
C PHE A 159 -1.72 -4.65 15.66
N CYS A 160 -2.49 -4.12 14.71
CA CYS A 160 -2.03 -3.04 13.84
C CYS A 160 -1.56 -1.82 14.66
N GLY A 161 -2.31 -1.45 15.71
CA GLY A 161 -1.87 -0.40 16.64
C GLY A 161 -0.62 -0.75 17.44
N VAL A 162 -0.42 -2.05 17.79
CA VAL A 162 0.84 -2.50 18.41
C VAL A 162 2.03 -2.37 17.46
N MET A 163 1.83 -2.58 16.16
CA MET A 163 2.91 -2.50 15.16
C MET A 163 3.27 -1.05 14.76
N CYS A 164 2.39 -0.07 14.93
CA CYS A 164 2.62 1.32 14.51
C CYS A 164 2.31 2.29 15.66
N ASP A 165 3.32 3.03 16.11
CA ASP A 165 3.19 4.00 17.21
C ASP A 165 2.83 5.41 16.70
N ASP A 166 3.11 5.72 15.42
CA ASP A 166 3.02 7.05 14.84
C ASP A 166 2.40 7.04 13.42
N PRO A 167 1.12 6.66 13.28
CA PRO A 167 0.42 6.81 12.00
C PRO A 167 0.29 8.29 11.63
N LEU A 168 0.23 8.60 10.33
CA LEU A 168 -0.10 9.95 9.90
C LEU A 168 -1.61 10.21 10.08
N PRO A 169 -2.01 11.21 10.85
CA PRO A 169 -3.42 11.55 11.00
C PRO A 169 -3.97 12.20 9.72
N LEU A 170 -5.25 11.99 9.46
CA LEU A 170 -6.02 12.79 8.52
C LEU A 170 -6.84 13.82 9.31
N GLU A 171 -6.73 15.09 8.93
CA GLU A 171 -7.49 16.16 9.56
C GLU A 171 -8.98 16.10 9.17
N GLN A 172 -9.27 15.65 7.95
CA GLN A 172 -10.61 15.57 7.40
C GLN A 172 -10.80 14.27 6.60
N PRO A 173 -12.03 13.76 6.52
CA PRO A 173 -12.39 12.67 5.63
C PRO A 173 -12.04 12.96 4.17
N ILE A 174 -11.66 11.93 3.43
CA ILE A 174 -11.25 12.00 2.03
C ILE A 174 -12.34 11.39 1.15
N TYR A 175 -12.84 12.14 0.18
CA TYR A 175 -13.78 11.64 -0.81
C TYR A 175 -13.71 12.49 -2.09
N GLY A 176 -14.21 11.95 -3.20
CA GLY A 176 -14.28 12.70 -4.45
C GLY A 176 -14.10 11.83 -5.69
N GLY A 177 -13.55 12.42 -6.75
CA GLY A 177 -13.41 11.82 -8.05
C GLY A 177 -11.96 11.47 -8.43
N ASN A 178 -11.84 10.49 -9.33
CA ASN A 178 -10.63 10.16 -10.06
C ASN A 178 -11.03 9.75 -11.48
N ASN A 179 -10.33 10.20 -12.50
CA ASN A 179 -10.75 9.98 -13.89
C ASN A 179 -10.26 8.68 -14.53
N TRP A 180 -9.52 7.82 -13.81
CA TRP A 180 -8.87 6.66 -14.41
C TRP A 180 -9.84 5.68 -15.08
N TYR A 181 -10.86 5.19 -14.36
CA TYR A 181 -11.70 4.07 -14.82
C TYR A 181 -12.74 4.39 -15.91
N TYR A 182 -12.80 5.64 -16.38
CA TYR A 182 -13.55 5.98 -17.58
C TYR A 182 -12.66 6.55 -18.69
N ALA A 183 -11.59 7.27 -18.33
CA ALA A 183 -10.71 7.95 -19.29
C ALA A 183 -9.54 7.07 -19.75
N TYR A 184 -8.93 6.27 -18.84
CA TYR A 184 -7.77 5.42 -19.12
C TYR A 184 -6.66 6.18 -19.85
N GLY A 185 -6.25 7.32 -19.29
CA GLY A 185 -5.22 8.20 -19.86
C GLY A 185 -5.68 9.14 -20.98
N LYS A 186 -6.93 9.03 -21.43
CA LYS A 186 -7.49 9.87 -22.48
C LYS A 186 -8.42 10.91 -21.90
N SER A 187 -7.86 12.05 -21.50
CA SER A 187 -8.61 13.15 -20.91
C SER A 187 -8.05 14.50 -21.33
N SER A 188 -8.72 15.58 -20.96
CA SER A 188 -8.38 16.94 -21.27
C SER A 188 -8.73 17.90 -20.14
N LYS A 189 -8.19 19.12 -20.17
CA LYS A 189 -8.54 20.20 -19.26
C LYS A 189 -10.06 20.41 -19.16
N ASP A 190 -10.75 20.45 -20.31
CA ASP A 190 -12.20 20.73 -20.34
C ASP A 190 -13.01 19.61 -19.70
N GLU A 191 -12.62 18.33 -19.93
CA GLU A 191 -13.27 17.19 -19.30
C GLU A 191 -13.07 17.21 -17.80
N ILE A 192 -11.82 17.34 -17.32
CA ILE A 192 -11.50 17.41 -15.89
C ILE A 192 -12.24 18.56 -15.18
N LEU A 193 -12.35 19.73 -15.78
CA LEU A 193 -13.09 20.84 -15.19
C LEU A 193 -14.60 20.59 -15.16
N ASN A 194 -15.15 19.93 -16.17
CA ASN A 194 -16.54 19.48 -16.17
C ASN A 194 -16.80 18.44 -15.08
N ASP A 195 -15.88 17.48 -14.92
CA ASP A 195 -15.97 16.45 -13.87
C ASP A 195 -15.84 17.08 -12.48
N ALA A 196 -14.91 18.01 -12.29
CA ALA A 196 -14.77 18.74 -11.04
C ALA A 196 -16.06 19.51 -10.67
N LEU A 197 -16.69 20.16 -11.63
CA LEU A 197 -18.00 20.81 -11.40
C LEU A 197 -19.07 19.79 -11.02
N TYR A 198 -19.03 18.59 -11.61
CA TYR A 198 -19.96 17.51 -11.26
C TYR A 198 -19.72 16.97 -9.86
N GLN A 199 -18.45 16.78 -9.46
CA GLN A 199 -18.05 16.45 -8.09
C GLN A 199 -18.56 17.48 -7.07
N SER A 200 -18.43 18.77 -7.38
CA SER A 200 -18.94 19.85 -6.54
C SER A 200 -20.47 19.77 -6.35
N LYS A 201 -21.23 19.45 -7.41
CA LYS A 201 -22.69 19.27 -7.33
C LYS A 201 -23.06 18.03 -6.49
N LEU A 202 -22.33 16.93 -6.61
CA LEU A 202 -22.54 15.73 -5.80
C LEU A 202 -22.28 16.00 -4.31
N ALA A 203 -21.26 16.77 -3.98
CA ALA A 203 -20.94 17.14 -2.60
C ALA A 203 -21.95 18.12 -1.97
N GLY A 204 -22.72 18.85 -2.80
CA GLY A 204 -23.68 19.85 -2.31
C GLY A 204 -23.00 20.89 -1.42
N ASP A 205 -23.62 21.18 -0.27
CA ASP A 205 -23.18 22.20 0.69
C ASP A 205 -22.27 21.66 1.79
N ALA A 206 -21.63 20.49 1.59
CA ALA A 206 -20.72 19.94 2.59
C ALA A 206 -19.51 20.87 2.80
N ASP A 207 -19.19 21.18 4.08
CA ASP A 207 -18.04 22.03 4.43
C ASP A 207 -16.72 21.36 4.04
N ASN A 208 -16.61 20.05 4.27
CA ASN A 208 -15.51 19.24 3.75
C ASN A 208 -15.70 19.04 2.24
N ARG A 209 -14.79 19.58 1.44
CA ARG A 209 -14.94 19.59 -0.03
C ARG A 209 -14.30 18.37 -0.68
N PRO A 210 -14.90 17.84 -1.77
CA PRO A 210 -14.42 16.66 -2.46
C PRO A 210 -13.12 16.93 -3.20
N PHE A 211 -12.34 15.89 -3.42
CA PHE A 211 -11.20 15.90 -4.36
C PHE A 211 -11.67 15.63 -5.80
N MET A 212 -10.87 16.08 -6.76
CA MET A 212 -10.82 15.54 -8.12
C MET A 212 -9.36 15.26 -8.46
N VAL A 213 -9.02 14.00 -8.62
CA VAL A 213 -7.66 13.54 -8.94
C VAL A 213 -7.54 13.38 -10.45
N ILE A 214 -6.61 14.12 -11.04
CA ILE A 214 -6.17 13.92 -12.43
C ILE A 214 -5.22 12.73 -12.42
N ASP A 215 -5.66 11.61 -12.96
CA ASP A 215 -4.84 10.40 -13.06
C ASP A 215 -3.89 10.47 -14.26
N ASP A 216 -3.16 9.41 -14.54
CA ASP A 216 -2.18 9.30 -15.63
C ASP A 216 -2.73 9.78 -16.98
N GLY A 217 -1.87 10.35 -17.82
CA GLY A 217 -2.18 10.86 -19.17
C GLY A 217 -2.23 12.38 -19.30
N TRP A 218 -1.92 13.15 -18.23
CA TRP A 218 -1.84 14.61 -18.30
C TRP A 218 -0.47 15.10 -18.80
N GLN A 219 0.57 14.31 -18.66
CA GLN A 219 1.95 14.59 -19.03
C GLN A 219 2.23 14.24 -20.50
N ILE A 220 3.35 14.76 -21.03
CA ILE A 220 3.71 14.61 -22.46
C ILE A 220 4.07 13.20 -22.90
N ASN A 221 4.48 12.32 -21.96
CA ASN A 221 4.75 10.91 -22.22
C ASN A 221 3.78 10.05 -21.41
N GLU A 222 3.22 9.03 -22.01
CA GLU A 222 2.37 8.08 -21.30
C GLU A 222 3.15 7.40 -20.14
N HIS A 223 2.56 7.37 -18.96
CA HIS A 223 3.05 6.69 -17.76
C HIS A 223 4.40 7.13 -17.19
N MET A 224 5.05 8.18 -17.73
CA MET A 224 6.40 8.58 -17.31
C MET A 224 6.66 10.07 -17.49
N GLY A 225 7.74 10.57 -16.85
CA GLY A 225 8.24 11.92 -17.06
C GLY A 225 8.83 12.17 -18.45
N PRO A 226 9.21 13.43 -18.74
CA PRO A 226 9.22 14.55 -17.80
C PRO A 226 7.80 15.04 -17.45
N TRP A 227 7.66 15.54 -16.22
CA TRP A 227 6.36 15.91 -15.63
C TRP A 227 5.94 17.31 -16.11
N ILE A 228 5.68 17.40 -17.40
CA ILE A 228 5.25 18.58 -18.13
C ILE A 228 3.90 18.25 -18.76
N ALA A 229 2.92 19.14 -18.60
CA ALA A 229 1.59 18.94 -19.18
C ALA A 229 1.64 18.85 -20.71
N ASN A 230 0.85 17.96 -21.26
CA ASN A 230 0.66 17.83 -22.70
C ASN A 230 -0.26 18.95 -23.25
N GLU A 231 -0.46 18.99 -24.56
CA GLU A 231 -1.27 19.99 -25.23
C GLU A 231 -2.76 20.00 -24.84
N TYR A 232 -3.30 18.87 -24.36
CA TYR A 232 -4.68 18.74 -23.94
C TYR A 232 -4.96 19.34 -22.55
N PHE A 233 -3.94 19.41 -21.70
CA PHE A 233 -4.02 19.95 -20.34
C PHE A 233 -3.47 21.39 -20.26
N GLY A 234 -2.35 21.68 -20.90
CA GLY A 234 -1.77 23.03 -20.96
C GLY A 234 -1.29 23.51 -19.58
N ASP A 235 -1.96 24.47 -18.95
CA ASP A 235 -1.54 25.06 -17.67
C ASP A 235 -2.18 24.34 -16.48
N MET A 236 -1.41 23.50 -15.78
CA MET A 236 -1.85 22.76 -14.60
C MET A 236 -2.19 23.67 -13.41
N ALA A 237 -1.52 24.82 -13.27
CA ALA A 237 -1.82 25.76 -12.21
C ALA A 237 -3.19 26.45 -12.43
N GLU A 238 -3.52 26.74 -13.70
CA GLU A 238 -4.84 27.25 -14.05
C GLU A 238 -5.94 26.23 -13.73
N ILE A 239 -5.72 24.94 -14.06
CA ILE A 239 -6.68 23.86 -13.78
C ILE A 239 -6.93 23.76 -12.27
N ALA A 240 -5.86 23.66 -11.46
CA ALA A 240 -5.98 23.60 -10.01
C ALA A 240 -6.72 24.82 -9.43
N THR A 241 -6.42 26.01 -9.94
CA THR A 241 -7.10 27.25 -9.54
C THR A 241 -8.59 27.23 -9.87
N GLN A 242 -8.97 26.70 -11.04
CA GLN A 242 -10.39 26.61 -11.45
C GLN A 242 -11.14 25.57 -10.61
N MET A 243 -10.53 24.41 -10.31
CA MET A 243 -11.10 23.41 -9.41
C MET A 243 -11.41 24.01 -8.02
N LYS A 244 -10.45 24.74 -7.45
CA LYS A 244 -10.64 25.41 -6.15
C LYS A 244 -11.79 26.44 -6.17
N LYS A 245 -11.94 27.20 -7.25
CA LYS A 245 -13.09 28.13 -7.43
C LYS A 245 -14.43 27.40 -7.51
N MET A 246 -14.45 26.15 -7.96
CA MET A 246 -15.64 25.29 -7.99
C MET A 246 -15.91 24.63 -6.63
N GLY A 247 -15.04 24.83 -5.62
CA GLY A 247 -15.12 24.16 -4.34
C GLY A 247 -14.68 22.69 -4.42
N VAL A 248 -13.68 22.39 -5.22
CA VAL A 248 -13.09 21.04 -5.38
C VAL A 248 -11.60 21.12 -5.13
N ARG A 249 -11.07 20.18 -4.36
CA ARG A 249 -9.66 20.08 -4.02
C ARG A 249 -8.92 19.34 -5.13
N PRO A 250 -7.88 19.92 -5.75
CA PRO A 250 -7.19 19.28 -6.87
C PRO A 250 -6.20 18.23 -6.42
N GLY A 251 -6.24 17.05 -7.04
CA GLY A 251 -5.24 16.00 -6.92
C GLY A 251 -4.58 15.68 -8.25
N VAL A 252 -3.36 15.12 -8.22
CA VAL A 252 -2.62 14.74 -9.42
C VAL A 252 -1.82 13.44 -9.21
N TRP A 253 -1.79 12.61 -10.24
CA TRP A 253 -1.00 11.40 -10.31
C TRP A 253 0.41 11.67 -10.84
N VAL A 254 1.41 10.92 -10.34
CA VAL A 254 2.80 11.00 -10.76
C VAL A 254 3.54 9.68 -10.50
N ARG A 255 4.55 9.36 -11.34
CA ARG A 255 5.45 8.21 -11.21
C ARG A 255 6.90 8.70 -11.16
N PHE A 256 7.43 8.91 -9.97
CA PHE A 256 8.68 9.65 -9.77
C PHE A 256 9.94 8.97 -10.31
N LEU A 257 9.96 7.64 -10.41
CA LEU A 257 11.16 6.89 -10.78
C LEU A 257 11.25 6.56 -12.27
N ASP A 258 10.25 6.92 -13.07
CA ASP A 258 10.25 6.70 -14.51
C ASP A 258 10.25 8.03 -15.27
N ASP A 259 11.30 8.26 -16.04
CA ASP A 259 11.45 9.47 -16.84
C ASP A 259 12.19 9.17 -18.15
N ALA A 260 11.54 9.49 -19.26
CA ALA A 260 12.06 9.28 -20.59
C ALA A 260 13.03 10.39 -21.06
N ASN A 261 13.31 11.40 -20.23
CA ASN A 261 14.15 12.51 -20.60
C ASN A 261 15.61 12.04 -20.88
N GLU A 262 16.03 12.14 -22.12
CA GLU A 262 17.37 11.75 -22.58
C GLU A 262 18.51 12.58 -21.96
N VAL A 263 18.19 13.74 -21.36
CA VAL A 263 19.17 14.57 -20.65
C VAL A 263 19.58 13.95 -19.30
N ILE A 264 18.75 13.06 -18.76
CA ILE A 264 19.07 12.36 -17.49
C ILE A 264 20.18 11.34 -17.74
N PRO A 265 21.34 11.48 -17.06
CA PRO A 265 22.48 10.60 -17.27
C PRO A 265 22.16 9.15 -16.93
N ASN A 266 22.77 8.21 -17.65
CA ASN A 266 22.60 6.77 -17.39
C ASN A 266 23.11 6.35 -16.00
N GLU A 267 24.11 7.00 -15.45
CA GLU A 267 24.64 6.77 -14.11
C GLU A 267 23.65 7.12 -12.97
N TRP A 268 22.57 7.83 -13.28
CA TRP A 268 21.48 8.09 -12.35
C TRP A 268 20.40 7.01 -12.37
N ARG A 269 20.56 6.00 -13.22
CA ARG A 269 19.58 4.95 -13.43
C ARG A 269 20.03 3.65 -12.79
N LEU A 270 19.04 2.90 -12.30
CA LEU A 270 19.21 1.52 -11.85
C LEU A 270 19.55 0.63 -13.06
N PRO A 271 20.28 -0.47 -12.85
CA PRO A 271 20.45 -1.48 -13.89
C PRO A 271 19.10 -2.02 -14.37
N GLU A 272 19.02 -2.47 -15.61
CA GLU A 272 17.83 -3.18 -16.11
C GLU A 272 17.59 -4.46 -15.28
N ARG A 273 16.32 -4.71 -14.93
CA ARG A 273 15.89 -5.82 -14.09
C ARG A 273 14.57 -6.37 -14.62
N GLY A 274 14.44 -7.70 -14.63
CA GLY A 274 13.25 -8.32 -15.20
C GLY A 274 13.03 -7.90 -16.64
N SER A 275 11.81 -7.47 -16.96
CA SER A 275 11.42 -6.96 -18.29
C SER A 275 11.50 -5.43 -18.41
N GLU A 276 11.90 -4.75 -17.33
CA GLU A 276 11.79 -3.30 -17.24
C GLU A 276 13.07 -2.56 -17.65
N LYS A 277 12.85 -1.42 -18.31
CA LYS A 277 13.91 -0.45 -18.64
C LYS A 277 14.49 0.15 -17.36
N ALA A 278 15.68 0.72 -17.50
CA ALA A 278 16.37 1.40 -16.40
C ALA A 278 15.56 2.59 -15.84
N LYS A 279 15.16 2.47 -14.57
CA LYS A 279 14.47 3.52 -13.81
C LYS A 279 15.47 4.38 -13.04
N LEU A 280 15.03 5.49 -12.48
CA LEU A 280 15.89 6.37 -11.68
C LEU A 280 16.28 5.68 -10.37
N ASP A 281 17.55 5.82 -9.97
CA ASP A 281 18.05 5.31 -8.69
C ASP A 281 17.81 6.34 -7.57
N PRO A 282 16.90 6.09 -6.61
CA PRO A 282 16.58 7.02 -5.54
C PRO A 282 17.71 7.25 -4.55
N THR A 283 18.82 6.49 -4.64
CA THR A 283 20.00 6.71 -3.80
C THR A 283 20.96 7.77 -4.36
N VAL A 284 20.83 8.10 -5.64
CA VAL A 284 21.62 9.15 -6.30
C VAL A 284 21.15 10.54 -5.82
N PRO A 285 22.01 11.38 -5.27
CA PRO A 285 21.60 12.69 -4.73
C PRO A 285 20.84 13.57 -5.75
N GLN A 286 21.28 13.58 -7.00
CA GLN A 286 20.66 14.36 -8.08
C GLN A 286 19.25 13.84 -8.41
N VAL A 287 18.99 12.55 -8.27
CA VAL A 287 17.63 11.98 -8.42
C VAL A 287 16.73 12.43 -7.27
N LYS A 288 17.25 12.49 -6.05
CA LYS A 288 16.51 13.06 -4.90
C LYS A 288 16.14 14.53 -5.14
N ASP A 289 17.09 15.33 -5.63
CA ASP A 289 16.86 16.74 -6.00
C ASP A 289 15.83 16.86 -7.11
N TYR A 290 15.88 15.98 -8.10
CA TYR A 290 14.90 15.92 -9.19
C TYR A 290 13.50 15.64 -8.67
N ILE A 291 13.32 14.57 -7.87
CA ILE A 291 12.01 14.22 -7.25
C ILE A 291 11.48 15.40 -6.43
N ALA A 292 12.32 15.99 -5.59
CA ALA A 292 11.97 17.17 -4.80
C ALA A 292 11.51 18.35 -5.67
N SER A 293 12.16 18.57 -6.82
CA SER A 293 11.80 19.64 -7.74
C SER A 293 10.45 19.43 -8.43
N VAL A 294 10.13 18.16 -8.76
CA VAL A 294 8.82 17.78 -9.34
C VAL A 294 7.72 18.04 -8.30
N ILE A 295 7.90 17.59 -7.07
CA ILE A 295 6.89 17.77 -5.99
C ILE A 295 6.68 19.25 -5.70
N LYS A 296 7.75 20.05 -5.59
CA LYS A 296 7.65 21.51 -5.40
C LYS A 296 6.93 22.20 -6.55
N THR A 297 7.08 21.70 -7.77
CA THR A 297 6.36 22.22 -8.93
C THR A 297 4.87 21.92 -8.82
N ILE A 298 4.50 20.70 -8.43
CA ILE A 298 3.11 20.28 -8.19
C ILE A 298 2.46 21.14 -7.09
N ASN A 299 3.17 21.35 -5.97
CA ASN A 299 2.71 22.23 -4.88
C ASN A 299 2.51 23.67 -5.37
N LYS A 300 3.45 24.20 -6.17
CA LYS A 300 3.36 25.54 -6.77
C LYS A 300 2.16 25.68 -7.72
N TRP A 301 1.76 24.63 -8.41
CA TRP A 301 0.53 24.62 -9.20
C TRP A 301 -0.71 24.68 -8.34
N GLY A 302 -0.59 24.33 -7.05
CA GLY A 302 -1.67 24.39 -6.07
C GLY A 302 -2.46 23.11 -5.91
N PHE A 303 -1.90 21.97 -6.30
CA PHE A 303 -2.47 20.66 -5.98
C PHE A 303 -2.37 20.36 -4.48
N GLU A 304 -3.36 19.65 -3.95
CA GLU A 304 -3.53 19.34 -2.53
C GLU A 304 -3.46 17.83 -2.25
N LEU A 305 -3.37 17.01 -3.29
CA LEU A 305 -3.15 15.57 -3.20
C LEU A 305 -2.21 15.12 -4.31
N ILE A 306 -1.18 14.36 -3.93
CA ILE A 306 -0.21 13.74 -4.83
C ILE A 306 -0.39 12.22 -4.73
N LYS A 307 -0.91 11.60 -5.78
CA LYS A 307 -0.97 10.15 -5.93
C LYS A 307 0.31 9.70 -6.63
N HIS A 308 1.28 9.14 -5.88
CA HIS A 308 2.46 8.58 -6.49
C HIS A 308 2.36 7.07 -6.64
N ASP A 309 2.80 6.58 -7.78
CA ASP A 309 2.57 5.21 -8.21
C ASP A 309 3.85 4.49 -8.62
N PHE A 310 3.77 3.16 -8.78
CA PHE A 310 4.76 2.25 -9.34
C PHE A 310 6.09 2.14 -8.58
N THR A 311 6.25 2.68 -7.38
CA THR A 311 7.55 2.69 -6.68
C THR A 311 8.10 1.28 -6.46
N PHE A 312 7.26 0.32 -6.07
CA PHE A 312 7.67 -1.07 -5.91
C PHE A 312 8.15 -1.67 -7.24
N PHE A 313 7.32 -1.54 -8.26
CA PHE A 313 7.58 -2.06 -9.61
C PHE A 313 8.85 -1.43 -10.22
N ASP A 314 9.01 -0.11 -10.12
CA ASP A 314 10.15 0.61 -10.67
C ASP A 314 11.48 0.23 -10.00
N ILE A 315 11.44 -0.10 -8.70
CA ILE A 315 12.63 -0.53 -7.97
C ILE A 315 12.95 -1.99 -8.21
N PHE A 316 11.96 -2.89 -8.17
CA PHE A 316 12.21 -4.33 -8.22
C PHE A 316 12.04 -4.95 -9.62
N GLY A 317 11.46 -4.23 -10.58
CA GLY A 317 11.30 -4.67 -11.99
C GLY A 317 10.14 -5.62 -12.22
N ALA A 318 9.28 -5.84 -11.23
CA ALA A 318 8.07 -6.65 -11.31
C ALA A 318 7.13 -6.32 -10.13
N TYR A 319 5.89 -6.76 -10.18
CA TYR A 319 4.95 -6.65 -9.06
C TYR A 319 5.23 -7.67 -7.96
N SER A 320 4.70 -7.46 -6.75
CA SER A 320 4.99 -8.35 -5.62
C SER A 320 4.49 -9.77 -5.83
N PHE A 321 3.41 -9.98 -6.60
CA PHE A 321 2.90 -11.32 -6.92
C PHE A 321 3.82 -12.14 -7.84
N ASP A 322 4.73 -11.48 -8.57
CA ASP A 322 5.75 -12.15 -9.39
C ASP A 322 6.91 -12.70 -8.52
N PHE A 323 6.99 -12.28 -7.27
CA PHE A 323 7.98 -12.74 -6.30
C PHE A 323 7.35 -13.65 -5.25
N SER A 324 8.20 -14.42 -4.57
CA SER A 324 7.71 -15.22 -3.44
C SER A 324 7.39 -14.35 -2.22
N LYS A 325 6.49 -14.83 -1.35
CA LYS A 325 6.25 -14.20 -0.04
C LYS A 325 7.51 -14.19 0.86
N LYS A 326 8.56 -14.97 0.54
CA LYS A 326 9.82 -15.04 1.30
C LYS A 326 10.88 -14.03 0.85
N LYS A 327 10.82 -13.56 -0.41
CA LYS A 327 11.89 -12.78 -1.02
C LYS A 327 11.35 -11.87 -2.11
N VAL A 328 11.76 -10.60 -2.10
CA VAL A 328 11.42 -9.59 -3.10
C VAL A 328 12.63 -9.28 -4.00
N GLY A 329 12.38 -9.12 -5.29
CA GLY A 329 13.38 -8.66 -6.27
C GLY A 329 14.34 -9.74 -6.76
N TYR A 330 15.01 -9.42 -7.86
CA TYR A 330 16.00 -10.26 -8.53
C TYR A 330 17.37 -10.15 -7.86
N ASP A 331 18.25 -11.15 -8.06
CA ASP A 331 19.63 -11.12 -7.61
C ASP A 331 20.55 -10.43 -8.64
N GLY A 332 21.78 -10.07 -8.24
CA GLY A 332 22.86 -9.68 -9.14
C GLY A 332 22.87 -8.18 -9.54
N TRP A 333 22.17 -7.33 -8.82
CA TRP A 333 22.20 -5.88 -9.00
C TRP A 333 22.29 -5.16 -7.66
N ASN A 334 22.62 -3.88 -7.68
CA ASN A 334 22.65 -3.01 -6.48
C ASN A 334 22.34 -1.58 -6.83
N PHE A 335 21.94 -0.82 -5.82
CA PHE A 335 21.85 0.65 -5.89
C PHE A 335 23.24 1.29 -5.94
N HIS A 336 23.28 2.58 -6.29
CA HIS A 336 24.50 3.38 -6.25
C HIS A 336 25.04 3.49 -4.82
N ASP A 337 24.19 3.78 -3.82
CA ASP A 337 24.57 3.70 -2.41
C ASP A 337 24.40 2.28 -1.89
N ARG A 338 25.49 1.55 -1.72
CA ARG A 338 25.51 0.16 -1.27
C ARG A 338 25.46 -0.01 0.24
N THR A 339 25.44 1.08 0.99
CA THR A 339 25.53 1.05 2.46
C THR A 339 24.18 0.85 3.15
N LYS A 340 23.09 0.85 2.40
CA LYS A 340 21.70 0.78 2.88
C LYS A 340 20.98 -0.44 2.34
N THR A 341 20.09 -0.99 3.15
CA THR A 341 19.18 -2.06 2.71
C THR A 341 18.09 -1.51 1.80
N ASN A 342 17.42 -2.41 1.05
CA ASN A 342 16.24 -2.06 0.25
C ASN A 342 15.17 -1.34 1.10
N ALA A 343 14.95 -1.80 2.33
CA ALA A 343 13.96 -1.20 3.23
C ALA A 343 14.36 0.21 3.68
N GLU A 344 15.64 0.45 3.98
CA GLU A 344 16.13 1.80 4.29
C GLU A 344 15.97 2.76 3.13
N ILE A 345 16.29 2.32 1.91
CA ILE A 345 16.20 3.13 0.68
C ILE A 345 14.76 3.52 0.39
N LEU A 346 13.82 2.58 0.48
CA LEU A 346 12.40 2.84 0.26
C LEU A 346 11.83 3.82 1.28
N LYS A 347 12.15 3.65 2.56
CA LYS A 347 11.71 4.57 3.61
C LYS A 347 12.26 5.98 3.41
N GLU A 348 13.52 6.11 3.01
CA GLU A 348 14.10 7.41 2.68
C GLU A 348 13.40 8.07 1.49
N LEU A 349 13.04 7.29 0.47
CA LEU A 349 12.28 7.80 -0.66
C LEU A 349 10.88 8.27 -0.24
N TYR A 350 10.15 7.46 0.54
CA TYR A 350 8.80 7.85 1.01
C TYR A 350 8.86 9.07 1.92
N LYS A 351 9.88 9.14 2.80
CA LYS A 351 10.10 10.31 3.63
C LYS A 351 10.42 11.56 2.81
N LEU A 352 11.27 11.46 1.79
CA LEU A 352 11.57 12.57 0.88
C LEU A 352 10.29 13.08 0.20
N ILE A 353 9.45 12.18 -0.29
CA ILE A 353 8.18 12.54 -0.92
C ILE A 353 7.28 13.27 0.07
N LEU A 354 7.10 12.72 1.28
CA LEU A 354 6.29 13.33 2.33
C LEU A 354 6.81 14.71 2.74
N ASP A 355 8.12 14.83 3.02
CA ASP A 355 8.74 16.08 3.44
C ASP A 355 8.62 17.18 2.37
N CYS A 356 8.68 16.82 1.09
CA CYS A 356 8.54 17.76 -0.01
C CYS A 356 7.07 18.08 -0.36
N ALA A 357 6.12 17.23 0.03
CA ALA A 357 4.70 17.44 -0.22
C ALA A 357 4.11 18.60 0.61
N GLU A 358 4.80 19.02 1.68
CA GLU A 358 4.37 20.11 2.58
C GLU A 358 2.94 19.84 3.11
N ASP A 359 1.97 20.68 2.78
CA ASP A 359 0.56 20.55 3.20
C ASP A 359 -0.28 19.63 2.28
N SER A 360 0.31 19.13 1.19
CA SER A 360 -0.38 18.22 0.28
C SER A 360 -0.48 16.81 0.84
N LEU A 361 -1.63 16.18 0.69
CA LEU A 361 -1.78 14.77 1.04
C LEU A 361 -0.99 13.88 0.07
N VAL A 362 -0.37 12.85 0.61
CA VAL A 362 0.34 11.83 -0.16
C VAL A 362 -0.48 10.55 -0.18
N LEU A 363 -0.84 10.08 -1.37
CA LEU A 363 -1.44 8.77 -1.62
C LEU A 363 -0.39 7.86 -2.24
N GLY A 364 0.00 6.82 -1.52
CA GLY A 364 0.91 5.80 -2.02
C GLY A 364 0.17 4.69 -2.76
N CYS A 365 0.45 4.54 -4.04
CA CYS A 365 -0.04 3.46 -4.89
C CYS A 365 1.16 2.63 -5.36
N ASN A 366 1.09 1.29 -5.35
CA ASN A 366 2.24 0.42 -5.62
C ASN A 366 3.46 0.71 -4.71
N THR A 367 3.24 1.04 -3.47
CA THR A 367 4.30 1.19 -2.46
C THR A 367 4.35 -0.02 -1.54
N VAL A 368 5.43 -0.18 -0.78
CA VAL A 368 5.54 -1.28 0.21
C VAL A 368 4.72 -0.96 1.43
N SER A 369 3.73 -1.82 1.76
CA SER A 369 2.69 -1.54 2.75
C SER A 369 3.24 -1.11 4.12
N HIS A 370 3.98 -1.97 4.80
CA HIS A 370 4.50 -1.70 6.16
C HIS A 370 5.64 -0.68 6.21
N LEU A 371 6.30 -0.39 5.08
CA LEU A 371 7.29 0.68 4.97
C LEU A 371 6.64 2.05 4.71
N SER A 372 5.39 2.07 4.21
CA SER A 372 4.62 3.30 3.95
C SER A 372 3.89 3.82 5.20
N ALA A 373 3.67 2.96 6.21
CA ALA A 373 2.96 3.34 7.43
C ALA A 373 3.64 4.53 8.12
N GLY A 374 2.89 5.61 8.39
CA GLY A 374 3.42 6.87 8.92
C GLY A 374 4.25 7.70 7.92
N LEU A 375 4.33 7.30 6.64
CA LEU A 375 5.03 8.02 5.58
C LEU A 375 4.14 8.37 4.39
N VAL A 376 2.90 7.87 4.37
CA VAL A 376 1.84 8.30 3.45
C VAL A 376 0.56 8.53 4.25
N HIS A 377 -0.27 9.48 3.82
CA HIS A 377 -1.56 9.77 4.43
C HIS A 377 -2.61 8.73 4.04
N ILE A 378 -2.59 8.32 2.78
CA ILE A 378 -3.53 7.39 2.16
C ILE A 378 -2.72 6.29 1.49
N TYR A 379 -3.13 5.05 1.63
CA TYR A 379 -2.47 3.90 1.03
C TYR A 379 -3.46 3.05 0.23
N ARG A 380 -3.17 2.84 -1.06
CA ARG A 380 -3.92 1.97 -1.93
C ARG A 380 -3.68 0.51 -1.55
N ILE A 381 -4.69 -0.12 -0.98
CA ILE A 381 -4.56 -1.46 -0.38
C ILE A 381 -4.71 -2.62 -1.36
N GLY A 382 -5.44 -2.44 -2.46
CA GLY A 382 -5.69 -3.45 -3.47
C GLY A 382 -5.21 -3.06 -4.86
N ASP A 383 -5.15 -4.05 -5.76
CA ASP A 383 -4.96 -3.81 -7.19
C ASP A 383 -6.14 -3.01 -7.76
N ASP A 384 -5.97 -2.51 -8.97
CA ASP A 384 -6.98 -1.70 -9.63
C ASP A 384 -8.32 -2.44 -9.71
N THR A 385 -9.37 -1.83 -9.18
CA THR A 385 -10.75 -2.23 -9.42
C THR A 385 -11.08 -2.08 -10.91
N SER A 386 -12.26 -1.74 -11.30
CA SER A 386 -12.55 -1.56 -12.73
C SER A 386 -13.80 -0.70 -12.94
N GLY A 387 -13.88 -0.04 -14.09
CA GLY A 387 -15.12 0.53 -14.58
C GLY A 387 -15.89 -0.41 -15.52
N ILE A 388 -15.31 -1.58 -15.88
CA ILE A 388 -15.82 -2.48 -16.92
C ILE A 388 -15.92 -3.95 -16.48
N ASP A 389 -15.24 -4.36 -15.43
CA ASP A 389 -15.17 -5.74 -14.95
C ASP A 389 -15.57 -5.84 -13.47
N TRP A 390 -16.78 -6.37 -13.22
CA TRP A 390 -17.32 -6.54 -11.88
C TRP A 390 -16.57 -7.56 -11.03
N GLN A 391 -16.09 -8.66 -11.64
CA GLN A 391 -15.33 -9.69 -10.91
C GLN A 391 -14.03 -9.12 -10.36
N ARG A 392 -13.43 -8.18 -11.09
CA ARG A 392 -12.25 -7.45 -10.67
C ARG A 392 -12.53 -6.53 -9.48
N VAL A 393 -13.69 -5.86 -9.46
CA VAL A 393 -14.14 -5.06 -8.30
C VAL A 393 -14.31 -5.94 -7.06
N CYS A 394 -14.95 -7.10 -7.19
CA CYS A 394 -15.10 -8.04 -6.07
C CYS A 394 -13.75 -8.54 -5.56
N LYS A 395 -12.87 -8.93 -6.48
CA LYS A 395 -11.56 -9.50 -6.16
C LYS A 395 -10.60 -8.48 -5.53
N TYR A 396 -10.48 -7.29 -6.10
CA TYR A 396 -9.48 -6.30 -5.68
C TYR A 396 -10.04 -5.21 -4.75
N GLY A 397 -11.34 -4.96 -4.82
CA GLY A 397 -12.03 -4.05 -3.91
C GLY A 397 -12.52 -4.75 -2.65
N VAL A 398 -13.51 -5.65 -2.78
CA VAL A 398 -14.20 -6.26 -1.63
C VAL A 398 -13.28 -7.15 -0.81
N ASN A 399 -12.52 -8.08 -1.44
CA ASN A 399 -11.54 -8.91 -0.73
C ASN A 399 -10.55 -8.05 0.04
N THR A 400 -9.91 -7.12 -0.66
CA THR A 400 -8.84 -6.33 -0.05
C THR A 400 -9.36 -5.45 1.08
N LEU A 401 -10.54 -4.84 0.92
CA LEU A 401 -11.18 -4.07 1.99
C LEU A 401 -11.42 -4.94 3.21
N ALA A 402 -11.96 -6.14 3.03
CA ALA A 402 -12.26 -7.05 4.14
C ALA A 402 -11.02 -7.39 4.97
N PHE A 403 -9.91 -7.70 4.32
CA PHE A 403 -8.71 -8.21 4.98
C PHE A 403 -7.73 -7.11 5.43
N ARG A 404 -7.87 -5.87 4.92
CA ARG A 404 -6.97 -4.76 5.27
C ARG A 404 -7.67 -3.58 5.95
N LEU A 405 -8.99 -3.61 6.12
CA LEU A 405 -9.73 -2.54 6.81
C LEU A 405 -9.22 -2.31 8.24
N ALA A 406 -8.78 -3.36 8.92
CA ALA A 406 -8.20 -3.26 10.27
C ALA A 406 -6.95 -2.35 10.35
N GLN A 407 -6.27 -2.10 9.22
CA GLN A 407 -5.12 -1.19 9.12
C GLN A 407 -5.53 0.29 9.06
N HIS A 408 -6.83 0.56 8.80
CA HIS A 408 -7.34 1.93 8.65
C HIS A 408 -7.13 2.76 9.93
N LYS A 409 -6.53 3.94 9.76
CA LYS A 409 -6.14 4.86 10.86
C LYS A 409 -5.12 4.28 11.86
N LYS A 410 -4.63 3.04 11.63
CA LYS A 410 -3.55 2.44 12.43
C LYS A 410 -2.19 2.61 11.75
N PHE A 411 -2.17 2.62 10.44
CA PHE A 411 -0.97 2.85 9.61
C PHE A 411 -1.13 4.10 8.74
N TYR A 412 -2.27 4.22 8.09
CA TYR A 412 -2.67 5.24 7.11
C TYR A 412 -4.21 5.17 6.93
N ALA A 413 -4.78 6.05 6.12
CA ALA A 413 -6.12 5.81 5.60
C ALA A 413 -6.05 4.77 4.47
N VAL A 414 -6.79 3.66 4.59
CA VAL A 414 -6.80 2.63 3.55
C VAL A 414 -7.69 3.07 2.38
N ASP A 415 -7.17 3.03 1.17
CA ASP A 415 -7.88 3.32 -0.07
C ASP A 415 -8.16 2.00 -0.80
N ALA A 416 -9.42 1.59 -0.84
CA ALA A 416 -9.85 0.37 -1.53
C ALA A 416 -10.20 0.61 -3.01
N ASP A 417 -9.74 1.74 -3.56
CA ASP A 417 -9.92 2.16 -4.92
C ASP A 417 -11.33 2.70 -5.24
N CYS A 418 -11.58 2.93 -6.52
CA CYS A 418 -12.73 3.67 -7.00
C CYS A 418 -13.98 2.79 -7.18
N VAL A 419 -15.15 3.45 -7.08
CA VAL A 419 -16.37 2.98 -7.74
C VAL A 419 -16.34 3.46 -9.19
N GLY A 420 -16.09 2.56 -10.13
CA GLY A 420 -15.96 2.88 -11.55
C GLY A 420 -17.33 2.85 -12.27
N ILE A 421 -17.78 3.99 -12.77
CA ILE A 421 -19.06 4.11 -13.51
C ILE A 421 -18.74 4.21 -15.00
N LYS A 422 -18.75 3.08 -15.67
CA LYS A 422 -18.58 2.98 -17.12
C LYS A 422 -19.49 1.89 -17.68
N ASP A 423 -19.04 0.64 -17.72
CA ASP A 423 -19.77 -0.49 -18.34
C ASP A 423 -20.31 -1.48 -17.30
N ILE A 424 -19.91 -1.36 -16.02
CA ILE A 424 -20.47 -2.17 -14.93
C ILE A 424 -21.93 -1.76 -14.69
N PRO A 425 -22.89 -2.72 -14.63
CA PRO A 425 -24.28 -2.42 -14.33
C PRO A 425 -24.46 -1.67 -13.00
N TRP A 426 -25.34 -0.66 -12.98
CA TRP A 426 -25.60 0.13 -11.77
C TRP A 426 -25.98 -0.73 -10.57
N ASN A 427 -26.79 -1.79 -10.77
CA ASN A 427 -27.20 -2.69 -9.70
C ASN A 427 -26.04 -3.40 -8.98
N ASP A 428 -24.90 -3.53 -9.63
CA ASP A 428 -23.66 -4.04 -9.00
C ASP A 428 -22.84 -2.90 -8.42
N ASN A 429 -22.63 -1.82 -9.17
CA ASN A 429 -21.89 -0.65 -8.69
C ASN A 429 -22.47 -0.04 -7.41
N VAL A 430 -23.81 -0.01 -7.26
CA VAL A 430 -24.45 0.55 -6.05
C VAL A 430 -24.16 -0.25 -4.79
N LYS A 431 -23.91 -1.56 -4.91
CA LYS A 431 -23.50 -2.41 -3.79
C LYS A 431 -22.11 -2.05 -3.32
N TRP A 432 -21.16 -1.88 -4.26
CA TRP A 432 -19.81 -1.45 -3.95
C TRP A 432 -19.77 -0.02 -3.39
N LEU A 433 -20.54 0.88 -3.97
CA LEU A 433 -20.71 2.26 -3.47
C LEU A 433 -21.24 2.28 -2.03
N ASP A 434 -22.29 1.50 -1.71
CA ASP A 434 -22.85 1.44 -0.35
C ASP A 434 -21.84 0.87 0.65
N LEU A 435 -21.14 -0.21 0.28
CA LEU A 435 -20.12 -0.80 1.15
C LEU A 435 -18.98 0.19 1.41
N LEU A 436 -18.44 0.79 0.35
CA LEU A 436 -17.29 1.70 0.46
C LEU A 436 -17.66 3.00 1.19
N ALA A 437 -18.82 3.60 0.91
CA ALA A 437 -19.31 4.76 1.65
C ALA A 437 -19.60 4.46 3.13
N SER A 438 -19.84 3.18 3.47
CA SER A 438 -20.09 2.72 4.84
C SER A 438 -18.81 2.29 5.58
N SER A 439 -17.65 2.35 4.94
CA SER A 439 -16.40 1.79 5.50
C SER A 439 -15.69 2.73 6.45
N GLY A 440 -16.00 4.01 6.45
CA GLY A 440 -15.22 5.05 7.13
C GLY A 440 -13.87 5.36 6.47
N THR A 441 -13.58 4.73 5.30
CA THR A 441 -12.34 4.92 4.52
C THR A 441 -12.53 5.98 3.43
N PRO A 442 -11.48 6.45 2.74
CA PRO A 442 -11.62 7.28 1.56
C PRO A 442 -12.61 6.70 0.54
N LEU A 443 -13.48 7.56 -0.01
CA LEU A 443 -14.40 7.20 -1.09
C LEU A 443 -13.99 7.92 -2.37
N PHE A 444 -13.41 7.21 -3.32
CA PHE A 444 -13.20 7.72 -4.66
C PHE A 444 -14.20 7.11 -5.65
N VAL A 445 -14.70 7.94 -6.56
CA VAL A 445 -15.55 7.49 -7.66
C VAL A 445 -14.92 7.88 -8.98
N SER A 446 -15.03 7.01 -9.96
CA SER A 446 -14.55 7.27 -11.33
C SER A 446 -15.76 7.33 -12.25
N LEU A 447 -16.26 8.54 -12.48
CA LEU A 447 -17.46 8.78 -13.29
C LEU A 447 -17.32 10.06 -14.09
N PRO A 448 -17.66 10.05 -15.39
CA PRO A 448 -17.68 11.25 -16.20
C PRO A 448 -18.93 12.09 -15.88
N LYS A 449 -18.84 13.37 -16.20
CA LYS A 449 -19.98 14.31 -16.07
C LYS A 449 -21.24 13.75 -16.74
N ASP A 450 -22.38 13.96 -16.09
CA ASP A 450 -23.73 13.62 -16.58
C ASP A 450 -23.95 12.10 -16.88
N SER A 451 -23.15 11.23 -16.27
CA SER A 451 -23.24 9.76 -16.44
C SER A 451 -24.34 9.11 -15.59
N LEU A 452 -24.93 9.82 -14.65
CA LEU A 452 -25.95 9.33 -13.73
C LEU A 452 -27.33 9.91 -14.09
N ASP A 453 -28.38 9.09 -14.02
CA ASP A 453 -29.73 9.58 -14.00
C ASP A 453 -30.08 10.27 -12.67
N SER A 454 -31.31 10.79 -12.53
CA SER A 454 -31.71 11.56 -11.32
C SER A 454 -31.76 10.72 -10.05
N GLU A 455 -32.12 9.45 -10.14
CA GLU A 455 -32.17 8.52 -8.98
C GLU A 455 -30.74 8.13 -8.58
N GLN A 456 -29.93 7.72 -9.51
CA GLN A 456 -28.52 7.40 -9.32
C GLN A 456 -27.74 8.59 -8.74
N PHE A 457 -28.01 9.80 -9.24
CA PHE A 457 -27.43 11.03 -8.73
C PHE A 457 -27.78 11.25 -7.25
N SER A 458 -29.05 11.04 -6.88
CA SER A 458 -29.48 11.17 -5.48
C SER A 458 -28.80 10.14 -4.56
N ILE A 459 -28.65 8.90 -5.02
CA ILE A 459 -27.94 7.84 -4.29
C ILE A 459 -26.46 8.22 -4.11
N MET A 460 -25.81 8.70 -5.16
CA MET A 460 -24.42 9.15 -5.11
C MET A 460 -24.22 10.33 -4.15
N GLN A 461 -25.16 11.29 -4.14
CA GLN A 461 -25.13 12.40 -3.16
C GLN A 461 -25.23 11.90 -1.71
N GLN A 462 -26.05 10.89 -1.44
CA GLN A 462 -26.14 10.29 -0.10
C GLN A 462 -24.83 9.60 0.29
N ALA A 463 -24.19 8.87 -0.65
CA ALA A 463 -22.89 8.27 -0.43
C ALA A 463 -21.80 9.32 -0.13
N TYR A 464 -21.78 10.42 -0.88
CA TYR A 464 -20.88 11.56 -0.66
C TYR A 464 -21.09 12.21 0.69
N LYS A 465 -22.35 12.47 1.05
CA LYS A 465 -22.70 13.01 2.37
C LYS A 465 -22.17 12.10 3.48
N ARG A 466 -22.35 10.78 3.35
CA ARG A 466 -21.85 9.80 4.32
C ARG A 466 -20.31 9.81 4.40
N ALA A 467 -19.64 9.73 3.25
CA ALA A 467 -18.19 9.73 3.16
C ALA A 467 -17.56 11.05 3.63
N SER A 468 -18.25 12.19 3.55
CA SER A 468 -17.72 13.48 4.01
C SER A 468 -17.51 13.54 5.54
N PHE A 469 -18.11 12.65 6.32
CA PHE A 469 -17.92 12.52 7.77
C PHE A 469 -17.04 11.30 8.13
N GLN A 470 -17.14 10.20 7.38
CA GLN A 470 -16.39 8.95 7.61
C GLN A 470 -16.44 8.45 9.07
N GLU A 471 -17.63 8.51 9.68
CA GLU A 471 -17.87 8.11 11.08
C GLU A 471 -18.28 6.64 11.22
N ASP A 472 -18.61 5.99 10.10
CA ASP A 472 -19.09 4.62 10.10
C ASP A 472 -18.01 3.63 10.49
N VAL A 473 -18.44 2.54 11.15
CA VAL A 473 -17.61 1.40 11.52
C VAL A 473 -18.09 0.19 10.75
N LEU A 474 -17.24 -0.32 9.87
CA LEU A 474 -17.49 -1.49 9.05
C LEU A 474 -16.65 -2.67 9.56
N VAL A 475 -17.28 -3.85 9.68
CA VAL A 475 -16.60 -5.09 10.06
C VAL A 475 -17.05 -6.23 9.13
N PRO A 476 -16.13 -6.96 8.48
CA PRO A 476 -16.47 -8.17 7.74
C PRO A 476 -16.83 -9.29 8.72
N ILE A 477 -17.97 -9.97 8.53
CA ILE A 477 -18.44 -10.99 9.47
C ILE A 477 -18.05 -12.40 9.02
N ASP A 478 -18.25 -12.72 7.75
CA ASP A 478 -18.02 -14.06 7.18
C ASP A 478 -16.65 -14.20 6.47
N TRP A 479 -15.67 -13.35 6.80
CA TRP A 479 -14.35 -13.29 6.15
C TRP A 479 -13.42 -14.46 6.51
N GLU A 480 -13.74 -15.24 7.53
CA GLU A 480 -12.98 -16.46 7.86
C GLU A 480 -13.25 -17.58 6.85
N GLU A 481 -14.45 -17.63 6.29
CA GLU A 481 -14.89 -18.65 5.36
C GLU A 481 -14.94 -18.14 3.91
N ASN A 482 -15.09 -16.82 3.72
CA ASN A 482 -15.29 -16.20 2.42
C ASN A 482 -14.18 -15.18 2.07
N LYS A 483 -13.50 -15.43 0.96
CA LYS A 483 -12.50 -14.47 0.42
C LYS A 483 -13.14 -13.16 -0.05
N VAL A 484 -14.40 -13.18 -0.47
CA VAL A 484 -15.19 -12.01 -0.84
C VAL A 484 -16.42 -12.00 0.08
N PRO A 485 -16.28 -11.45 1.31
CA PRO A 485 -17.31 -11.50 2.32
C PRO A 485 -18.63 -10.90 1.86
N SER A 486 -19.71 -11.61 2.12
CA SER A 486 -21.07 -11.19 1.78
C SER A 486 -21.85 -10.65 2.99
N VAL A 487 -21.37 -10.90 4.20
CA VAL A 487 -22.00 -10.45 5.45
C VAL A 487 -21.11 -9.43 6.13
N TRP A 488 -21.66 -8.26 6.38
CA TRP A 488 -20.93 -7.15 6.98
C TRP A 488 -21.72 -6.53 8.12
N SER A 489 -21.05 -6.08 9.17
CA SER A 489 -21.63 -5.23 10.19
C SER A 489 -21.31 -3.77 9.88
N VAL A 490 -22.33 -2.93 9.77
CA VAL A 490 -22.22 -1.48 9.61
C VAL A 490 -22.79 -0.83 10.87
N ASN A 491 -21.96 -0.22 11.69
CA ASN A 491 -22.37 0.36 12.99
C ASN A 491 -23.15 -0.63 13.89
N GLY A 492 -22.82 -1.93 13.82
CA GLY A 492 -23.51 -2.99 14.57
C GLY A 492 -24.73 -3.60 13.87
N GLU A 493 -25.19 -3.03 12.76
CA GLU A 493 -26.29 -3.60 11.95
C GLU A 493 -25.73 -4.53 10.87
N ILE A 494 -26.33 -5.72 10.73
CA ILE A 494 -25.91 -6.70 9.74
C ILE A 494 -26.49 -6.36 8.36
N LYS A 495 -25.61 -6.26 7.37
CA LYS A 495 -25.94 -6.12 5.95
C LYS A 495 -25.47 -7.35 5.17
N HIS A 496 -26.27 -7.74 4.18
CA HIS A 496 -25.93 -8.83 3.25
C HIS A 496 -25.78 -8.26 1.84
N PHE A 497 -24.67 -8.65 1.18
CA PHE A 497 -24.38 -8.28 -0.20
C PHE A 497 -24.32 -9.53 -1.07
N ASP A 498 -25.10 -9.56 -2.13
CA ASP A 498 -24.97 -10.56 -3.19
C ASP A 498 -24.02 -10.01 -4.25
N TRP A 499 -22.77 -10.45 -4.19
CA TRP A 499 -21.72 -9.96 -5.09
C TRP A 499 -21.77 -10.62 -6.47
N ASN A 500 -22.54 -11.69 -6.68
CA ASN A 500 -22.46 -12.49 -7.92
C ASN A 500 -21.00 -12.82 -8.32
N TYR A 501 -20.16 -13.03 -7.31
CA TYR A 501 -18.74 -13.33 -7.52
C TYR A 501 -18.56 -14.80 -7.86
N THR A 502 -17.73 -15.05 -8.89
CA THR A 502 -17.33 -16.40 -9.28
C THR A 502 -15.81 -16.48 -9.25
N ASP A 503 -15.26 -17.26 -8.31
CA ASP A 503 -13.83 -17.51 -8.28
C ASP A 503 -13.42 -18.34 -9.52
N THR A 504 -12.87 -17.67 -10.52
CA THR A 504 -12.43 -18.30 -11.78
C THR A 504 -10.99 -18.82 -11.72
N GLN A 505 -10.34 -18.74 -10.58
CA GLN A 505 -9.02 -19.35 -10.35
C GLN A 505 -9.19 -20.80 -9.86
N LYS A 506 -9.25 -21.71 -10.81
CA LYS A 506 -8.93 -23.13 -10.63
C LYS A 506 -7.61 -23.44 -11.31
#